data_cebc98dd9ad2d2595fe7a9300607f63e
#
_entry.id   cebc98dd9ad2d2595fe7a9300607f63e
#
_cell.length_a   1.000
_cell.length_b   1.000
_cell.length_c   1.000
_cell.angle_alpha   90.00
_cell.angle_beta   90.00
_cell.angle_gamma   90.00
#
_symmetry.space_group_name_H-M   'P 1'
#
loop_
_entity.id
_entity.type
_entity.pdbx_description
1 polymer ?
#
loop_
_entity_poly.entity_id
_entity_poly.type
_entity_poly.pdbx_seq_one_letter_code
_entity_poly.pdbx_strand_id
1 'polypeptide(L)'
;MTNGSIHSWRIRIFAITWIAYAGFYLCRKNFSVLMPLLQQHTGITKDELATAIFGYSLMYSIGQFLMGTLSDRLGPRRVVTTGMLVAGASSVVLAFNTDTPAVIGLQAINGLAQACGWSGLLKIMSAWFEARNRGVVMGWWCTNYALGAFLATTFATFAATSSLLFFPSWQRGAWMPGALLMLLAVGFSILVRNGPGSTETKAESKQSLTKFLGVARSTNIRVIAGAYFCLKLTRYAFLFWLPVYLTERLGFTPAEAGYSSSVFELGGFAGVVLSGYLSDKLFGGRRFPVGALMMIGLGCACLLPTLAGITGTWIIVPSIALIGLLNLGPDTLLGGAAVQDSSTRETVATASGFVNGTGSTGQFLSPFIVAGVVQRFGWDALFLFFFGLSVAGGLLLTVKWSYRVPEEDPDLCLKPAQTLP
;
A
#
# COMPACT_ATOMS: atom_id res chain seq x y z
N MET A 1 31.95 16.66 -4.37
CA MET A 1 30.78 17.30 -5.01
C MET A 1 30.59 18.66 -4.35
N THR A 2 30.40 19.73 -5.11
CA THR A 2 30.08 21.06 -4.57
C THR A 2 28.65 21.05 -4.01
N ASN A 3 28.35 21.93 -3.02
CA ASN A 3 27.02 21.98 -2.38
C ASN A 3 25.86 22.16 -3.39
N GLY A 4 26.03 22.94 -4.46
CA GLY A 4 25.03 23.10 -5.52
C GLY A 4 24.79 21.81 -6.33
N SER A 5 25.81 20.99 -6.52
CA SER A 5 25.71 19.69 -7.18
C SER A 5 24.91 18.68 -6.33
N ILE A 6 25.09 18.69 -5.01
CA ILE A 6 24.36 17.80 -4.08
C ILE A 6 22.86 18.13 -4.06
N HIS A 7 22.50 19.41 -4.03
CA HIS A 7 21.10 19.84 -4.03
C HIS A 7 20.37 19.40 -5.31
N SER A 8 20.98 19.62 -6.47
CA SER A 8 20.43 19.17 -7.76
C SER A 8 20.24 17.64 -7.81
N TRP A 9 21.18 16.87 -7.26
CA TRP A 9 21.08 15.42 -7.17
C TRP A 9 19.96 14.97 -6.22
N ARG A 10 19.76 15.63 -5.09
CA ARG A 10 18.66 15.33 -4.16
C ARG A 10 17.30 15.44 -4.85
N ILE A 11 17.05 16.52 -5.61
CA ILE A 11 15.80 16.69 -6.38
C ILE A 11 15.63 15.58 -7.42
N ARG A 12 16.68 15.25 -8.16
CA ARG A 12 16.66 14.18 -9.17
C ARG A 12 16.36 12.82 -8.55
N ILE A 13 17.03 12.47 -7.45
CA ILE A 13 16.82 11.21 -6.75
C ILE A 13 15.41 11.13 -6.19
N PHE A 14 14.90 12.21 -5.60
CA PHE A 14 13.50 12.28 -5.15
C PHE A 14 12.54 11.96 -6.30
N ALA A 15 12.65 12.65 -7.42
CA ALA A 15 11.77 12.46 -8.58
C ALA A 15 11.89 11.04 -9.17
N ILE A 16 13.10 10.54 -9.37
CA ILE A 16 13.35 9.21 -9.94
C ILE A 16 12.80 8.12 -9.04
N THR A 17 13.04 8.18 -7.73
CA THR A 17 12.54 7.18 -6.79
C THR A 17 11.03 7.27 -6.60
N TRP A 18 10.45 8.48 -6.65
CA TRP A 18 9.01 8.70 -6.63
C TRP A 18 8.35 8.05 -7.85
N ILE A 19 8.87 8.31 -9.06
CA ILE A 19 8.37 7.73 -10.31
C ILE A 19 8.54 6.20 -10.31
N ALA A 20 9.67 5.69 -9.82
CA ALA A 20 9.90 4.24 -9.75
C ALA A 20 8.91 3.54 -8.82
N TYR A 21 8.61 4.12 -7.65
CA TYR A 21 7.63 3.52 -6.74
C TYR A 21 6.20 3.64 -7.28
N ALA A 22 5.82 4.79 -7.84
CA ALA A 22 4.55 4.95 -8.55
C ALA A 22 4.44 3.97 -9.73
N GLY A 23 5.54 3.72 -10.43
CA GLY A 23 5.63 2.76 -11.53
C GLY A 23 5.29 1.32 -11.13
N PHE A 24 5.67 0.86 -9.94
CA PHE A 24 5.28 -0.47 -9.46
C PHE A 24 3.75 -0.67 -9.43
N TYR A 25 2.98 0.40 -9.21
CA TYR A 25 1.53 0.32 -9.22
C TYR A 25 0.95 -0.01 -10.59
N LEU A 26 1.66 0.26 -11.69
CA LEU A 26 1.24 -0.14 -13.03
C LEU A 26 0.95 -1.64 -13.13
N CYS A 27 1.81 -2.48 -12.53
CA CYS A 27 1.64 -3.94 -12.50
C CYS A 27 1.02 -4.47 -11.20
N ARG A 28 0.57 -3.59 -10.30
CA ARG A 28 -0.18 -3.95 -9.10
C ARG A 28 -1.68 -3.74 -9.30
N LYS A 29 -2.04 -2.60 -9.86
CA LYS A 29 -3.44 -2.18 -10.03
C LYS A 29 -4.08 -2.68 -11.33
N ASN A 30 -3.27 -2.97 -12.36
CA ASN A 30 -3.79 -3.47 -13.62
C ASN A 30 -4.57 -4.79 -13.46
N PHE A 31 -4.09 -5.70 -12.60
CA PHE A 31 -4.79 -6.97 -12.37
C PHE A 31 -6.20 -6.77 -11.84
N SER A 32 -6.41 -5.81 -10.92
CA SER A 32 -7.73 -5.43 -10.42
C SER A 32 -8.68 -4.99 -11.54
N VAL A 33 -8.20 -4.18 -12.48
CA VAL A 33 -8.96 -3.73 -13.65
C VAL A 33 -9.25 -4.88 -14.62
N LEU A 34 -8.31 -5.82 -14.74
CA LEU A 34 -8.42 -6.97 -15.64
C LEU A 34 -9.34 -8.07 -15.10
N MET A 35 -9.55 -8.17 -13.79
CA MET A 35 -10.34 -9.27 -13.19
C MET A 35 -11.73 -9.45 -13.83
N PRO A 36 -12.57 -8.41 -13.97
CA PRO A 36 -13.87 -8.59 -14.62
C PRO A 36 -13.74 -8.97 -16.11
N LEU A 37 -12.72 -8.48 -16.82
CA LEU A 37 -12.45 -8.82 -18.21
C LEU A 37 -11.95 -10.26 -18.36
N LEU A 38 -11.10 -10.73 -17.44
CA LEU A 38 -10.67 -12.13 -17.40
C LEU A 38 -11.86 -13.07 -17.15
N GLN A 39 -12.74 -12.74 -16.20
CA GLN A 39 -13.95 -13.54 -15.98
C GLN A 39 -14.81 -13.64 -17.25
N GLN A 40 -15.02 -12.52 -17.95
CA GLN A 40 -15.83 -12.49 -19.18
C GLN A 40 -15.22 -13.24 -20.35
N HIS A 41 -13.88 -13.18 -20.53
CA HIS A 41 -13.22 -13.74 -21.70
C HIS A 41 -12.66 -15.17 -21.51
N THR A 42 -12.29 -15.53 -20.29
CA THR A 42 -11.63 -16.83 -20.00
C THR A 42 -12.47 -17.75 -19.12
N GLY A 43 -13.53 -17.23 -18.49
CA GLY A 43 -14.36 -17.99 -17.55
C GLY A 43 -13.69 -18.27 -16.20
N ILE A 44 -12.55 -17.61 -15.89
CA ILE A 44 -11.85 -17.77 -14.60
C ILE A 44 -12.79 -17.44 -13.43
N THR A 45 -12.82 -18.30 -12.44
CA THR A 45 -13.73 -18.18 -11.30
C THR A 45 -13.22 -17.17 -10.26
N LYS A 46 -14.12 -16.72 -9.35
CA LYS A 46 -13.73 -15.84 -8.23
C LYS A 46 -12.73 -16.51 -7.30
N ASP A 47 -12.85 -17.82 -7.06
CA ASP A 47 -11.92 -18.56 -6.18
C ASP A 47 -10.51 -18.62 -6.80
N GLU A 48 -10.42 -18.81 -8.11
CA GLU A 48 -9.16 -18.79 -8.84
C GLU A 48 -8.52 -17.40 -8.83
N LEU A 49 -9.32 -16.33 -9.02
CA LEU A 49 -8.86 -14.96 -8.88
C LEU A 49 -8.42 -14.65 -7.44
N ALA A 50 -9.17 -15.12 -6.44
CA ALA A 50 -8.80 -14.99 -5.03
C ALA A 50 -7.47 -15.70 -4.75
N THR A 51 -7.26 -16.88 -5.32
CA THR A 51 -6.01 -17.65 -5.22
C THR A 51 -4.84 -16.89 -5.86
N ALA A 52 -5.06 -16.25 -7.01
CA ALA A 52 -4.04 -15.43 -7.67
C ALA A 52 -3.65 -14.20 -6.82
N ILE A 53 -4.62 -13.50 -6.24
CA ILE A 53 -4.37 -12.36 -5.34
C ILE A 53 -3.69 -12.83 -4.04
N PHE A 54 -4.09 -13.99 -3.51
CA PHE A 54 -3.43 -14.59 -2.36
C PHE A 54 -1.97 -14.91 -2.66
N GLY A 55 -1.69 -15.56 -3.79
CA GLY A 55 -0.33 -15.86 -4.26
C GLY A 55 0.53 -14.60 -4.37
N TYR A 56 -0.02 -13.54 -4.99
CA TYR A 56 0.62 -12.22 -5.03
C TYR A 56 0.94 -11.69 -3.63
N SER A 57 -0.06 -11.65 -2.75
CA SER A 57 0.07 -11.04 -1.41
C SER A 57 1.01 -11.82 -0.50
N LEU A 58 0.97 -13.15 -0.56
CA LEU A 58 1.86 -14.03 0.19
C LEU A 58 3.31 -13.85 -0.26
N MET A 59 3.56 -13.92 -1.56
CA MET A 59 4.91 -13.78 -2.12
C MET A 59 5.46 -12.36 -1.95
N TYR A 60 4.60 -11.34 -1.99
CA TYR A 60 4.97 -9.97 -1.64
C TYR A 60 5.41 -9.88 -0.17
N SER A 61 4.67 -10.49 0.76
CA SER A 61 4.99 -10.48 2.19
C SER A 61 6.31 -11.20 2.48
N ILE A 62 6.51 -12.39 1.93
CA ILE A 62 7.77 -13.15 2.03
C ILE A 62 8.92 -12.33 1.41
N GLY A 63 8.68 -11.76 0.24
CA GLY A 63 9.64 -10.96 -0.49
C GLY A 63 10.13 -9.74 0.28
N GLN A 64 9.31 -9.10 1.09
CA GLN A 64 9.74 -7.95 1.90
C GLN A 64 10.89 -8.28 2.84
N PHE A 65 10.90 -9.45 3.46
CA PHE A 65 12.01 -9.91 4.30
C PHE A 65 13.27 -10.21 3.47
N LEU A 66 13.10 -10.88 2.34
CA LEU A 66 14.21 -11.28 1.47
C LEU A 66 14.85 -10.09 0.76
N MET A 67 14.03 -9.18 0.21
CA MET A 67 14.51 -8.07 -0.64
C MET A 67 15.24 -6.99 0.15
N GLY A 68 14.92 -6.81 1.44
CA GLY A 68 15.71 -5.96 2.34
C GLY A 68 17.16 -6.45 2.42
N THR A 69 17.34 -7.72 2.77
CA THR A 69 18.67 -8.37 2.86
C THR A 69 19.39 -8.38 1.51
N LEU A 70 18.67 -8.65 0.42
CA LEU A 70 19.23 -8.68 -0.92
C LEU A 70 19.70 -7.28 -1.36
N SER A 71 18.93 -6.23 -1.02
CA SER A 71 19.31 -4.84 -1.26
C SER A 71 20.56 -4.41 -0.48
N ASP A 72 20.80 -5.03 0.68
CA ASP A 72 22.02 -4.79 1.46
C ASP A 72 23.24 -5.43 0.79
N ARG A 73 23.09 -6.61 0.20
CA ARG A 73 24.20 -7.37 -0.42
C ARG A 73 24.50 -6.93 -1.85
N LEU A 74 23.49 -6.76 -2.70
CA LEU A 74 23.64 -6.49 -4.14
C LEU A 74 23.55 -5.01 -4.49
N GLY A 75 23.14 -4.19 -3.53
CA GLY A 75 22.84 -2.77 -3.71
C GLY A 75 21.42 -2.51 -4.20
N PRO A 76 20.76 -1.47 -3.65
CA PRO A 76 19.34 -1.20 -3.90
C PRO A 76 19.02 -0.90 -5.36
N ARG A 77 19.91 -0.24 -6.11
CA ARG A 77 19.72 0.05 -7.54
C ARG A 77 19.49 -1.22 -8.35
N ARG A 78 20.36 -2.25 -8.19
CA ARG A 78 20.24 -3.51 -8.96
C ARG A 78 18.98 -4.27 -8.57
N VAL A 79 18.69 -4.38 -7.28
CA VAL A 79 17.54 -5.14 -6.77
C VAL A 79 16.22 -4.51 -7.22
N VAL A 80 16.08 -3.18 -7.12
CA VAL A 80 14.87 -2.48 -7.57
C VAL A 80 14.72 -2.57 -9.08
N THR A 81 15.79 -2.36 -9.87
CA THR A 81 15.73 -2.50 -11.33
C THR A 81 15.26 -3.90 -11.73
N THR A 82 15.87 -4.95 -11.18
CA THR A 82 15.49 -6.34 -11.47
C THR A 82 14.04 -6.61 -11.07
N GLY A 83 13.60 -6.12 -9.90
CA GLY A 83 12.21 -6.26 -9.48
C GLY A 83 11.22 -5.58 -10.42
N MET A 84 11.52 -4.35 -10.89
CA MET A 84 10.67 -3.67 -11.88
C MET A 84 10.62 -4.44 -13.21
N LEU A 85 11.76 -4.95 -13.70
CA LEU A 85 11.82 -5.73 -14.94
C LEU A 85 11.03 -7.04 -14.82
N VAL A 86 11.19 -7.79 -13.72
CA VAL A 86 10.47 -9.05 -13.49
C VAL A 86 8.98 -8.80 -13.33
N ALA A 87 8.57 -7.77 -12.57
CA ALA A 87 7.16 -7.41 -12.41
C ALA A 87 6.53 -6.96 -13.75
N GLY A 88 7.25 -6.19 -14.55
CA GLY A 88 6.83 -5.79 -15.89
C GLY A 88 6.71 -6.99 -16.84
N ALA A 89 7.72 -7.86 -16.87
CA ALA A 89 7.72 -9.06 -17.68
C ALA A 89 6.58 -10.02 -17.32
N SER A 90 6.33 -10.25 -16.01
CA SER A 90 5.22 -11.11 -15.58
C SER A 90 3.86 -10.56 -16.03
N SER A 91 3.70 -9.23 -16.03
CA SER A 91 2.48 -8.58 -16.53
C SER A 91 2.35 -8.67 -18.06
N VAL A 92 3.45 -8.56 -18.81
CA VAL A 92 3.45 -8.76 -20.26
C VAL A 92 3.10 -10.20 -20.60
N VAL A 93 3.70 -11.18 -19.93
CA VAL A 93 3.44 -12.61 -20.15
C VAL A 93 1.99 -12.97 -19.82
N LEU A 94 1.40 -12.33 -18.79
CA LEU A 94 -0.01 -12.51 -18.40
C LEU A 94 -0.96 -12.17 -19.55
N ALA A 95 -0.64 -11.21 -20.42
CA ALA A 95 -1.47 -10.84 -21.56
C ALA A 95 -1.68 -11.99 -22.56
N PHE A 96 -0.75 -12.95 -22.61
CA PHE A 96 -0.74 -14.05 -23.57
C PHE A 96 -1.01 -15.42 -22.93
N ASN A 97 -1.23 -15.46 -21.61
CA ASN A 97 -1.49 -16.70 -20.87
C ASN A 97 -2.74 -16.53 -20.03
N THR A 98 -3.76 -17.29 -20.38
CA THR A 98 -5.08 -17.24 -19.73
C THR A 98 -5.37 -18.45 -18.86
N ASP A 99 -4.47 -19.43 -18.85
CA ASP A 99 -4.61 -20.62 -18.01
C ASP A 99 -4.51 -20.26 -16.54
N THR A 100 -5.44 -20.72 -15.74
CA THR A 100 -5.50 -20.42 -14.29
C THR A 100 -4.18 -20.66 -13.54
N PRO A 101 -3.47 -21.79 -13.71
CA PRO A 101 -2.18 -22.00 -13.06
C PRO A 101 -1.13 -20.96 -13.46
N ALA A 102 -1.11 -20.54 -14.74
CA ALA A 102 -0.20 -19.52 -15.22
C ALA A 102 -0.53 -18.14 -14.61
N VAL A 103 -1.80 -17.77 -14.54
CA VAL A 103 -2.25 -16.52 -13.89
C VAL A 103 -1.82 -16.48 -12.43
N ILE A 104 -2.05 -17.56 -11.67
CA ILE A 104 -1.64 -17.67 -10.26
C ILE A 104 -0.13 -17.57 -10.11
N GLY A 105 0.63 -18.31 -10.92
CA GLY A 105 2.10 -18.31 -10.89
C GLY A 105 2.70 -16.93 -11.25
N LEU A 106 2.17 -16.28 -12.29
CA LEU A 106 2.61 -14.95 -12.71
C LEU A 106 2.30 -13.88 -11.67
N GLN A 107 1.14 -13.96 -10.99
CA GLN A 107 0.83 -13.06 -9.89
C GLN A 107 1.72 -13.29 -8.67
N ALA A 108 2.07 -14.53 -8.35
CA ALA A 108 3.02 -14.83 -7.29
C ALA A 108 4.42 -14.27 -7.59
N ILE A 109 4.92 -14.46 -8.82
CA ILE A 109 6.19 -13.87 -9.29
C ILE A 109 6.14 -12.34 -9.23
N ASN A 110 5.04 -11.72 -9.69
CA ASN A 110 4.83 -10.29 -9.62
C ASN A 110 4.89 -9.80 -8.17
N GLY A 111 4.22 -10.47 -7.23
CA GLY A 111 4.25 -10.14 -5.80
C GLY A 111 5.66 -10.14 -5.22
N LEU A 112 6.42 -11.22 -5.48
CA LEU A 112 7.81 -11.32 -5.05
C LEU A 112 8.69 -10.20 -5.62
N ALA A 113 8.55 -9.94 -6.91
CA ALA A 113 9.32 -8.91 -7.61
C ALA A 113 9.03 -7.50 -7.08
N GLN A 114 7.77 -7.18 -6.77
CA GLN A 114 7.38 -5.87 -6.26
C GLN A 114 7.81 -5.60 -4.81
N ALA A 115 8.11 -6.64 -4.04
CA ALA A 115 8.51 -6.51 -2.64
C ALA A 115 9.81 -5.71 -2.44
N CYS A 116 10.66 -5.64 -3.46
CA CYS A 116 11.91 -4.86 -3.42
C CYS A 116 11.69 -3.34 -3.46
N GLY A 117 10.52 -2.88 -3.92
CA GLY A 117 10.27 -1.47 -4.18
C GLY A 117 10.41 -0.61 -2.94
N TRP A 118 9.70 -0.95 -1.86
CA TRP A 118 9.72 -0.15 -0.64
C TRP A 118 11.09 -0.13 0.02
N SER A 119 11.63 -1.28 0.36
CA SER A 119 12.90 -1.39 1.09
C SER A 119 14.09 -0.83 0.31
N GLY A 120 14.16 -1.12 -1.01
CA GLY A 120 15.25 -0.66 -1.86
C GLY A 120 15.23 0.85 -2.08
N LEU A 121 14.06 1.43 -2.36
CA LEU A 121 13.95 2.88 -2.59
C LEU A 121 14.11 3.68 -1.29
N LEU A 122 13.60 3.17 -0.15
CA LEU A 122 13.88 3.77 1.16
C LEU A 122 15.37 3.83 1.46
N LYS A 123 16.12 2.78 1.13
CA LYS A 123 17.57 2.75 1.32
C LYS A 123 18.26 3.83 0.48
N ILE A 124 17.86 4.01 -0.79
CA ILE A 124 18.37 5.09 -1.62
C ILE A 124 18.03 6.45 -1.01
N MET A 125 16.76 6.69 -0.63
CA MET A 125 16.33 7.94 -0.03
C MET A 125 17.10 8.26 1.26
N SER A 126 17.29 7.28 2.13
CA SER A 126 18.03 7.45 3.38
C SER A 126 19.50 7.84 3.18
N ALA A 127 20.11 7.42 2.06
CA ALA A 127 21.50 7.75 1.73
C ALA A 127 21.68 9.18 1.18
N TRP A 128 20.61 9.79 0.64
CA TRP A 128 20.65 11.13 0.05
C TRP A 128 20.08 12.22 0.95
N PHE A 129 19.19 11.88 1.90
CA PHE A 129 18.50 12.85 2.74
C PHE A 129 18.87 12.68 4.21
N GLU A 130 19.29 13.77 4.83
CA GLU A 130 19.69 13.84 6.24
C GLU A 130 18.50 13.57 7.17
N ALA A 131 18.76 13.00 8.35
CA ALA A 131 17.74 12.65 9.33
C ALA A 131 16.85 13.84 9.72
N ARG A 132 17.45 15.05 9.83
CA ARG A 132 16.74 16.29 10.23
C ARG A 132 15.59 16.67 9.28
N ASN A 133 15.74 16.47 7.97
CA ASN A 133 14.75 16.88 6.95
C ASN A 133 13.96 15.67 6.40
N ARG A 134 14.27 14.46 6.85
CA ARG A 134 13.74 13.22 6.30
C ARG A 134 12.23 13.12 6.46
N GLY A 135 11.66 13.62 7.57
CA GLY A 135 10.21 13.56 7.83
C GLY A 135 9.39 14.27 6.76
N VAL A 136 9.70 15.52 6.45
CA VAL A 136 9.00 16.30 5.42
C VAL A 136 9.20 15.71 4.03
N VAL A 137 10.44 15.35 3.70
CA VAL A 137 10.77 14.74 2.39
C VAL A 137 10.01 13.42 2.20
N MET A 138 9.99 12.57 3.22
CA MET A 138 9.28 11.29 3.15
C MET A 138 7.76 11.46 3.12
N GLY A 139 7.22 12.48 3.79
CA GLY A 139 5.79 12.82 3.70
C GLY A 139 5.38 13.12 2.25
N TRP A 140 6.13 13.97 1.56
CA TRP A 140 5.91 14.23 0.14
C TRP A 140 6.21 13.02 -0.75
N TRP A 141 7.26 12.27 -0.44
CA TRP A 141 7.61 11.08 -1.21
C TRP A 141 6.50 10.02 -1.14
N CYS A 142 5.90 9.81 0.02
CA CYS A 142 4.81 8.84 0.20
C CYS A 142 3.55 9.14 -0.61
N THR A 143 3.40 10.34 -1.19
CA THR A 143 2.30 10.61 -2.13
C THR A 143 2.31 9.72 -3.37
N ASN A 144 3.48 9.12 -3.67
CA ASN A 144 3.67 8.22 -4.82
C ASN A 144 2.73 7.01 -4.82
N TYR A 145 2.36 6.46 -3.65
CA TYR A 145 1.52 5.28 -3.63
C TYR A 145 0.05 5.58 -3.95
N ALA A 146 -0.50 6.71 -3.49
CA ALA A 146 -1.87 7.08 -3.78
C ALA A 146 -2.01 7.60 -5.22
N LEU A 147 -1.17 8.57 -5.61
CA LEU A 147 -1.17 9.11 -6.98
C LEU A 147 -0.72 8.05 -8.01
N GLY A 148 0.27 7.22 -7.66
CA GLY A 148 0.71 6.13 -8.51
C GLY A 148 -0.39 5.09 -8.75
N ALA A 149 -1.15 4.73 -7.71
CA ALA A 149 -2.27 3.81 -7.84
C ALA A 149 -3.41 4.39 -8.67
N PHE A 150 -3.75 5.68 -8.47
CA PHE A 150 -4.73 6.39 -9.31
C PHE A 150 -4.33 6.38 -10.78
N LEU A 151 -3.11 6.83 -11.10
CA LEU A 151 -2.61 6.87 -12.47
C LEU A 151 -2.52 5.48 -13.10
N ALA A 152 -2.08 4.48 -12.33
CA ALA A 152 -1.97 3.11 -12.79
C ALA A 152 -3.35 2.49 -13.12
N THR A 153 -4.35 2.70 -12.26
CA THR A 153 -5.72 2.21 -12.50
C THR A 153 -6.32 2.87 -13.74
N THR A 154 -6.20 4.20 -13.83
CA THR A 154 -6.69 4.99 -14.97
C THR A 154 -6.00 4.55 -16.28
N PHE A 155 -4.67 4.39 -16.26
CA PHE A 155 -3.91 3.93 -17.43
C PHE A 155 -4.26 2.50 -17.85
N ALA A 156 -4.38 1.57 -16.90
CA ALA A 156 -4.76 0.20 -17.19
C ALA A 156 -6.18 0.13 -17.80
N THR A 157 -7.11 0.91 -17.23
CA THR A 157 -8.49 1.02 -17.77
C THR A 157 -8.49 1.56 -19.18
N PHE A 158 -7.80 2.69 -19.42
CA PHE A 158 -7.65 3.26 -20.75
C PHE A 158 -7.06 2.24 -21.74
N ALA A 159 -5.97 1.58 -21.37
CA ALA A 159 -5.32 0.59 -22.23
C ALA A 159 -6.24 -0.60 -22.54
N ALA A 160 -7.01 -1.09 -21.56
CA ALA A 160 -7.87 -2.25 -21.71
C ALA A 160 -9.16 -1.96 -22.52
N THR A 161 -9.70 -0.74 -22.44
CA THR A 161 -11.07 -0.45 -22.90
C THR A 161 -11.16 0.58 -24.02
N SER A 162 -10.09 1.36 -24.29
CA SER A 162 -10.14 2.44 -25.28
C SER A 162 -10.26 1.93 -26.71
N SER A 163 -11.20 2.50 -27.46
CA SER A 163 -11.35 2.30 -28.91
C SER A 163 -10.34 3.09 -29.75
N LEU A 164 -9.64 4.07 -29.15
CA LEU A 164 -8.62 4.87 -29.83
C LEU A 164 -7.34 4.07 -30.16
N LEU A 165 -7.13 2.95 -29.47
CA LEU A 165 -6.00 2.05 -29.70
C LEU A 165 -6.41 0.96 -30.69
N PHE A 166 -5.51 0.63 -31.62
CA PHE A 166 -5.72 -0.47 -32.58
C PHE A 166 -6.00 -1.77 -31.83
N PHE A 167 -7.05 -2.49 -32.23
CA PHE A 167 -7.55 -3.72 -31.64
C PHE A 167 -7.97 -3.58 -30.17
N PRO A 168 -9.26 -3.36 -29.88
CA PRO A 168 -9.79 -3.36 -28.51
C PRO A 168 -9.60 -4.75 -27.93
N SER A 169 -8.58 -4.89 -27.09
CA SER A 169 -8.23 -6.15 -26.44
C SER A 169 -7.86 -5.87 -25.01
N TRP A 170 -8.50 -6.59 -24.08
CA TRP A 170 -8.20 -6.53 -22.64
C TRP A 170 -6.71 -6.78 -22.34
N GLN A 171 -6.03 -7.55 -23.20
CA GLN A 171 -4.60 -7.84 -23.07
C GLN A 171 -3.73 -6.57 -23.00
N ARG A 172 -4.18 -5.47 -23.63
CA ARG A 172 -3.46 -4.20 -23.53
C ARG A 172 -3.37 -3.67 -22.10
N GLY A 173 -4.41 -3.90 -21.28
CA GLY A 173 -4.39 -3.59 -19.86
C GLY A 173 -3.36 -4.40 -19.05
N ALA A 174 -2.82 -5.48 -19.59
CA ALA A 174 -1.73 -6.23 -19.00
C ALA A 174 -0.37 -5.83 -19.59
N TRP A 175 -0.17 -5.93 -20.92
CA TRP A 175 1.15 -5.76 -21.51
C TRP A 175 1.60 -4.29 -21.56
N MET A 176 0.71 -3.32 -21.78
CA MET A 176 1.12 -1.90 -21.85
C MET A 176 1.65 -1.37 -20.51
N PRO A 177 0.95 -1.59 -19.36
CA PRO A 177 1.52 -1.25 -18.05
C PRO A 177 2.82 -1.99 -17.76
N GLY A 178 2.92 -3.27 -18.15
CA GLY A 178 4.14 -4.07 -18.02
C GLY A 178 5.32 -3.49 -18.81
N ALA A 179 5.12 -3.19 -20.09
CA ALA A 179 6.13 -2.58 -20.93
C ALA A 179 6.56 -1.21 -20.43
N LEU A 180 5.61 -0.38 -19.99
CA LEU A 180 5.90 0.93 -19.40
C LEU A 180 6.74 0.78 -18.11
N LEU A 181 6.42 -0.17 -17.24
CA LEU A 181 7.22 -0.43 -16.04
C LEU A 181 8.64 -0.88 -16.39
N MET A 182 8.81 -1.72 -17.40
CA MET A 182 10.13 -2.13 -17.89
C MET A 182 10.93 -0.94 -18.46
N LEU A 183 10.28 -0.05 -19.21
CA LEU A 183 10.90 1.18 -19.69
C LEU A 183 11.33 2.09 -18.53
N LEU A 184 10.47 2.26 -17.53
CA LEU A 184 10.82 3.00 -16.30
C LEU A 184 11.98 2.34 -15.54
N ALA A 185 12.07 0.99 -15.53
CA ALA A 185 13.19 0.27 -14.92
C ALA A 185 14.51 0.57 -15.61
N VAL A 186 14.54 0.63 -16.94
CA VAL A 186 15.72 1.02 -17.71
C VAL A 186 16.12 2.46 -17.36
N GLY A 187 15.17 3.39 -17.40
CA GLY A 187 15.40 4.79 -17.02
C GLY A 187 15.93 4.91 -15.58
N PHE A 188 15.30 4.20 -14.62
CA PHE A 188 15.74 4.13 -13.23
C PHE A 188 17.17 3.61 -13.13
N SER A 189 17.51 2.54 -13.85
CA SER A 189 18.85 1.95 -13.81
C SER A 189 19.93 2.89 -14.33
N ILE A 190 19.63 3.75 -15.29
CA ILE A 190 20.59 4.69 -15.87
C ILE A 190 20.74 5.93 -14.95
N LEU A 191 19.63 6.45 -14.45
CA LEU A 191 19.58 7.77 -13.80
C LEU A 191 19.85 7.73 -12.30
N VAL A 192 19.57 6.59 -11.61
CA VAL A 192 19.71 6.51 -10.16
C VAL A 192 21.16 6.29 -9.72
N ARG A 193 21.53 6.90 -8.60
CA ARG A 193 22.82 6.68 -7.90
C ARG A 193 22.56 6.25 -6.47
N ASN A 194 23.37 5.30 -5.97
CA ASN A 194 23.20 4.71 -4.62
C ASN A 194 23.49 5.67 -3.45
N GLY A 195 24.00 6.85 -3.67
CA GLY A 195 24.29 7.85 -2.63
C GLY A 195 25.77 8.21 -2.52
N PRO A 196 26.08 9.42 -2.00
CA PRO A 196 27.44 9.82 -1.72
C PRO A 196 27.94 9.06 -0.49
N GLY A 197 28.88 8.13 -0.68
CA GLY A 197 29.53 7.41 0.41
C GLY A 197 28.77 6.15 0.90
N SER A 198 28.22 5.37 -0.01
CA SER A 198 27.67 4.04 0.31
C SER A 198 28.79 3.06 0.71
N THR A 199 29.45 3.31 1.83
CA THR A 199 30.12 2.27 2.59
C THR A 199 29.05 1.40 3.18
N GLU A 200 29.09 0.12 2.91
CA GLU A 200 28.23 -0.92 3.42
C GLU A 200 28.16 -0.84 4.95
N THR A 201 27.19 -0.09 5.46
CA THR A 201 26.89 -0.18 6.90
C THR A 201 26.16 -1.50 7.06
N LYS A 202 26.90 -2.52 7.47
CA LYS A 202 26.32 -3.76 8.02
C LYS A 202 25.45 -3.35 9.21
N ALA A 203 24.16 -3.19 8.94
CA ALA A 203 23.18 -3.13 10.00
C ALA A 203 23.15 -4.51 10.65
N GLU A 204 23.89 -4.70 11.71
CA GLU A 204 23.73 -5.83 12.64
C GLU A 204 22.41 -5.68 13.36
N SER A 205 21.33 -6.01 12.67
CA SER A 205 20.05 -6.22 13.30
C SER A 205 19.94 -7.68 13.72
N LYS A 206 20.64 -8.08 14.76
CA LYS A 206 20.18 -9.18 15.60
C LYS A 206 18.96 -8.66 16.34
N GLN A 207 17.79 -8.80 15.72
CA GLN A 207 16.52 -8.63 16.44
C GLN A 207 16.50 -9.68 17.56
N SER A 208 16.73 -9.24 18.79
CA SER A 208 16.67 -10.12 19.94
C SER A 208 15.20 -10.54 20.10
N LEU A 209 14.93 -11.85 20.22
CA LEU A 209 13.61 -12.40 20.50
C LEU A 209 12.96 -11.73 21.72
N THR A 210 13.76 -11.34 22.71
CA THR A 210 13.32 -10.59 23.88
C THR A 210 12.76 -9.21 23.53
N LYS A 211 13.37 -8.48 22.58
CA LYS A 211 12.84 -7.18 22.12
C LYS A 211 11.50 -7.38 21.38
N PHE A 212 11.38 -8.41 20.55
CA PHE A 212 10.14 -8.74 19.86
C PHE A 212 9.02 -9.07 20.84
N LEU A 213 9.26 -9.92 21.83
CA LEU A 213 8.29 -10.27 22.86
C LEU A 213 7.89 -9.07 23.73
N GLY A 214 8.83 -8.18 24.05
CA GLY A 214 8.55 -6.92 24.75
C GLY A 214 7.59 -6.03 23.97
N VAL A 215 7.84 -5.85 22.67
CA VAL A 215 6.98 -5.08 21.75
C VAL A 215 5.59 -5.73 21.64
N ALA A 216 5.53 -7.04 21.44
CA ALA A 216 4.27 -7.77 21.31
C ALA A 216 3.41 -7.74 22.61
N ARG A 217 4.03 -7.51 23.78
CA ARG A 217 3.32 -7.31 25.05
C ARG A 217 2.80 -5.90 25.25
N SER A 218 3.32 -4.91 24.55
CA SER A 218 2.84 -3.52 24.63
C SER A 218 1.36 -3.42 24.24
N THR A 219 0.53 -2.91 25.17
CA THR A 219 -0.91 -2.76 24.91
C THR A 219 -1.18 -1.79 23.76
N ASN A 220 -0.43 -0.70 23.65
CA ASN A 220 -0.59 0.26 22.56
C ASN A 220 -0.32 -0.41 21.21
N ILE A 221 0.78 -1.16 21.09
CA ILE A 221 1.16 -1.86 19.85
C ILE A 221 0.13 -2.93 19.49
N ARG A 222 -0.40 -3.69 20.47
CA ARG A 222 -1.45 -4.69 20.20
C ARG A 222 -2.75 -4.04 19.70
N VAL A 223 -3.16 -2.92 20.29
CA VAL A 223 -4.34 -2.16 19.89
C VAL A 223 -4.16 -1.65 18.46
N ILE A 224 -3.00 -1.05 18.14
CA ILE A 224 -2.68 -0.60 16.78
C ILE A 224 -2.70 -1.78 15.81
N ALA A 225 -2.04 -2.89 16.13
CA ALA A 225 -1.93 -4.07 15.26
C ALA A 225 -3.29 -4.70 14.96
N GLY A 226 -4.18 -4.82 15.97
CA GLY A 226 -5.53 -5.33 15.79
C GLY A 226 -6.40 -4.43 14.91
N ALA A 227 -6.36 -3.11 15.13
CA ALA A 227 -7.05 -2.14 14.27
C ALA A 227 -6.48 -2.15 12.85
N TYR A 228 -5.17 -2.26 12.71
CA TYR A 228 -4.50 -2.30 11.42
C TYR A 228 -4.81 -3.57 10.60
N PHE A 229 -5.00 -4.72 11.28
CA PHE A 229 -5.51 -5.94 10.67
C PHE A 229 -6.88 -5.71 10.02
N CYS A 230 -7.84 -5.13 10.78
CA CYS A 230 -9.17 -4.82 10.27
C CYS A 230 -9.12 -3.86 9.07
N LEU A 231 -8.28 -2.83 9.18
CA LEU A 231 -8.10 -1.83 8.15
C LEU A 231 -7.49 -2.41 6.87
N LYS A 232 -6.42 -3.21 6.99
CA LYS A 232 -5.75 -3.83 5.84
C LYS A 232 -6.64 -4.84 5.12
N LEU A 233 -7.41 -5.63 5.86
CA LEU A 233 -8.37 -6.56 5.26
C LEU A 233 -9.37 -5.80 4.38
N THR A 234 -9.99 -4.73 4.90
CA THR A 234 -10.92 -3.88 4.15
C THR A 234 -10.24 -3.19 2.97
N ARG A 235 -9.03 -2.60 3.19
CA ARG A 235 -8.28 -1.91 2.14
C ARG A 235 -7.98 -2.79 0.94
N TYR A 236 -7.48 -4.02 1.17
CA TYR A 236 -7.08 -4.91 0.09
C TYR A 236 -8.27 -5.53 -0.62
N ALA A 237 -9.43 -5.64 0.05
CA ALA A 237 -10.68 -5.96 -0.63
C ALA A 237 -11.05 -4.86 -1.66
N PHE A 238 -11.09 -3.61 -1.26
CA PHE A 238 -11.36 -2.51 -2.21
C PHE A 238 -10.28 -2.39 -3.29
N LEU A 239 -9.01 -2.58 -2.93
CA LEU A 239 -7.90 -2.46 -3.87
C LEU A 239 -8.04 -3.43 -5.05
N PHE A 240 -8.50 -4.66 -4.83
CA PHE A 240 -8.56 -5.68 -5.85
C PHE A 240 -9.97 -5.91 -6.41
N TRP A 241 -11.02 -5.90 -5.57
CA TRP A 241 -12.34 -6.36 -5.94
C TRP A 241 -13.32 -5.26 -6.34
N LEU A 242 -12.94 -3.99 -6.18
CA LEU A 242 -13.84 -2.88 -6.49
C LEU A 242 -14.30 -2.86 -7.95
N PRO A 243 -13.44 -3.07 -8.98
CA PRO A 243 -13.92 -3.18 -10.36
C PRO A 243 -14.89 -4.34 -10.58
N VAL A 244 -14.66 -5.49 -9.94
CA VAL A 244 -15.56 -6.66 -10.02
C VAL A 244 -16.92 -6.35 -9.42
N TYR A 245 -16.96 -5.70 -8.24
CA TYR A 245 -18.20 -5.25 -7.62
C TYR A 245 -19.01 -4.32 -8.55
N LEU A 246 -18.33 -3.34 -9.14
CA LEU A 246 -19.00 -2.36 -10.02
C LEU A 246 -19.57 -3.00 -11.28
N THR A 247 -18.87 -3.97 -11.87
CA THR A 247 -19.37 -4.68 -13.05
C THR A 247 -20.48 -5.67 -12.72
N GLU A 248 -20.30 -6.51 -11.70
CA GLU A 248 -21.24 -7.59 -11.40
C GLU A 248 -22.50 -7.11 -10.70
N ARG A 249 -22.38 -6.20 -9.72
CA ARG A 249 -23.51 -5.79 -8.88
C ARG A 249 -24.26 -4.59 -9.45
N LEU A 250 -23.55 -3.69 -10.11
CA LEU A 250 -24.10 -2.43 -10.60
C LEU A 250 -24.20 -2.34 -12.12
N GLY A 251 -23.71 -3.35 -12.85
CA GLY A 251 -23.78 -3.40 -14.30
C GLY A 251 -22.93 -2.36 -15.03
N PHE A 252 -21.91 -1.81 -14.36
CA PHE A 252 -20.98 -0.88 -15.00
C PHE A 252 -20.21 -1.58 -16.11
N THR A 253 -19.97 -0.87 -17.19
CA THR A 253 -19.02 -1.31 -18.20
C THR A 253 -17.61 -1.43 -17.58
N PRO A 254 -16.70 -2.26 -18.14
CA PRO A 254 -15.34 -2.36 -17.65
C PRO A 254 -14.60 -1.01 -17.60
N ALA A 255 -14.90 -0.09 -18.53
CA ALA A 255 -14.35 1.25 -18.53
C ALA A 255 -14.85 2.08 -17.34
N GLU A 256 -16.16 2.14 -17.16
CA GLU A 256 -16.79 2.86 -16.03
C GLU A 256 -16.31 2.30 -14.68
N ALA A 257 -16.24 0.97 -14.55
CA ALA A 257 -15.78 0.29 -13.34
C ALA A 257 -14.31 0.64 -13.02
N GLY A 258 -13.44 0.62 -14.02
CA GLY A 258 -12.04 0.95 -13.86
C GLY A 258 -11.82 2.41 -13.46
N TYR A 259 -12.44 3.37 -14.17
CA TYR A 259 -12.31 4.79 -13.84
C TYR A 259 -12.95 5.13 -12.50
N SER A 260 -14.13 4.58 -12.18
CA SER A 260 -14.77 4.79 -10.87
C SER A 260 -13.94 4.22 -9.73
N SER A 261 -13.27 3.06 -9.93
CA SER A 261 -12.39 2.46 -8.94
C SER A 261 -11.15 3.32 -8.65
N SER A 262 -10.65 4.09 -9.63
CA SER A 262 -9.49 4.96 -9.41
C SER A 262 -9.78 6.10 -8.43
N VAL A 263 -11.05 6.48 -8.29
CA VAL A 263 -11.49 7.54 -7.36
C VAL A 263 -11.24 7.15 -5.89
N PHE A 264 -11.21 5.85 -5.57
CA PHE A 264 -10.80 5.37 -4.24
C PHE A 264 -9.41 5.87 -3.85
N GLU A 265 -8.46 5.81 -4.75
CA GLU A 265 -7.07 6.24 -4.50
C GLU A 265 -6.98 7.78 -4.40
N LEU A 266 -7.77 8.49 -5.21
CA LEU A 266 -7.82 9.94 -5.16
C LEU A 266 -8.41 10.44 -3.83
N GLY A 267 -9.52 9.84 -3.39
CA GLY A 267 -10.08 10.06 -2.05
C GLY A 267 -9.08 9.73 -0.96
N GLY A 268 -8.37 8.62 -1.13
CA GLY A 268 -7.32 8.18 -0.22
C GLY A 268 -6.18 9.18 -0.06
N PHE A 269 -5.73 9.80 -1.16
CA PHE A 269 -4.72 10.87 -1.11
C PHE A 269 -5.19 12.01 -0.19
N ALA A 270 -6.43 12.48 -0.38
CA ALA A 270 -7.01 13.50 0.50
C ALA A 270 -7.09 13.04 1.96
N GLY A 271 -7.42 11.76 2.20
CA GLY A 271 -7.47 11.13 3.52
C GLY A 271 -6.13 11.14 4.25
N VAL A 272 -5.03 10.84 3.55
CA VAL A 272 -3.68 10.88 4.11
C VAL A 272 -3.33 12.28 4.62
N VAL A 273 -3.59 13.31 3.82
CA VAL A 273 -3.33 14.70 4.20
C VAL A 273 -4.22 15.14 5.36
N LEU A 274 -5.52 14.83 5.25
CA LEU A 274 -6.52 15.20 6.24
C LEU A 274 -6.23 14.54 7.60
N SER A 275 -5.87 13.26 7.63
CA SER A 275 -5.60 12.54 8.87
C SER A 275 -4.43 13.12 9.66
N GLY A 276 -3.36 13.52 8.96
CA GLY A 276 -2.22 14.21 9.57
C GLY A 276 -2.63 15.55 10.16
N TYR A 277 -3.34 16.38 9.37
CA TYR A 277 -3.82 17.69 9.82
C TYR A 277 -4.77 17.59 11.03
N LEU A 278 -5.77 16.70 10.96
CA LEU A 278 -6.71 16.47 12.06
C LEU A 278 -5.97 16.05 13.33
N SER A 279 -5.02 15.12 13.21
CA SER A 279 -4.26 14.62 14.33
C SER A 279 -3.42 15.71 15.00
N ASP A 280 -2.72 16.53 14.22
CA ASP A 280 -1.81 17.53 14.77
C ASP A 280 -2.54 18.78 15.27
N LYS A 281 -3.53 19.29 14.52
CA LYS A 281 -4.21 20.55 14.82
C LYS A 281 -5.42 20.42 15.72
N LEU A 282 -6.30 19.43 15.48
CA LEU A 282 -7.54 19.29 16.25
C LEU A 282 -7.38 18.40 17.47
N PHE A 283 -6.54 17.38 17.41
CA PHE A 283 -6.37 16.43 18.50
C PHE A 283 -5.04 16.58 19.25
N GLY A 284 -4.27 17.63 18.98
CA GLY A 284 -3.02 17.95 19.72
C GLY A 284 -1.99 16.81 19.65
N GLY A 285 -1.81 16.21 18.47
CA GLY A 285 -0.87 15.11 18.24
C GLY A 285 -1.38 13.72 18.61
N ARG A 286 -2.61 13.58 19.14
CA ARG A 286 -3.18 12.28 19.52
C ARG A 286 -3.63 11.51 18.28
N ARG A 287 -2.98 10.38 18.00
CA ARG A 287 -3.20 9.56 16.80
C ARG A 287 -4.41 8.63 16.92
N PHE A 288 -4.64 8.07 18.12
CA PHE A 288 -5.70 7.10 18.37
C PHE A 288 -7.11 7.64 18.13
N PRO A 289 -7.49 8.86 18.62
CA PRO A 289 -8.83 9.40 18.36
C PRO A 289 -9.13 9.59 16.88
N VAL A 290 -8.17 10.12 16.12
CA VAL A 290 -8.34 10.34 14.67
C VAL A 290 -8.48 9.02 13.93
N GLY A 291 -7.61 8.04 14.24
CA GLY A 291 -7.71 6.68 13.70
C GLY A 291 -9.07 6.04 14.01
N ALA A 292 -9.55 6.16 15.26
CA ALA A 292 -10.85 5.63 15.69
C ALA A 292 -12.01 6.25 14.92
N LEU A 293 -12.09 7.58 14.86
CA LEU A 293 -13.16 8.30 14.17
C LEU A 293 -13.19 8.00 12.68
N MET A 294 -12.01 7.97 12.03
CA MET A 294 -11.93 7.65 10.60
C MET A 294 -12.30 6.20 10.32
N MET A 295 -11.93 5.24 11.19
CA MET A 295 -12.31 3.83 11.02
C MET A 295 -13.81 3.59 11.26
N ILE A 296 -14.41 4.24 12.25
CA ILE A 296 -15.87 4.18 12.48
C ILE A 296 -16.57 4.81 11.27
N GLY A 297 -16.10 5.98 10.83
CA GLY A 297 -16.61 6.63 9.62
C GLY A 297 -16.47 5.76 8.37
N LEU A 298 -15.34 5.02 8.22
CA LEU A 298 -15.16 4.05 7.14
C LEU A 298 -16.24 2.96 7.17
N GLY A 299 -16.52 2.42 8.37
CA GLY A 299 -17.62 1.47 8.51
C GLY A 299 -18.94 2.05 8.01
N CYS A 300 -19.34 3.24 8.50
CA CYS A 300 -20.56 3.91 8.05
C CYS A 300 -20.54 4.18 6.54
N ALA A 301 -19.42 4.61 5.98
CA ALA A 301 -19.30 4.84 4.55
C ALA A 301 -19.45 3.56 3.72
N CYS A 302 -19.07 2.40 4.25
CA CYS A 302 -19.30 1.11 3.60
C CYS A 302 -20.77 0.74 3.44
N LEU A 303 -21.69 1.37 4.18
CA LEU A 303 -23.13 1.16 3.99
C LEU A 303 -23.71 1.96 2.82
N LEU A 304 -23.04 3.03 2.37
CA LEU A 304 -23.56 3.88 1.28
C LEU A 304 -23.73 3.13 -0.05
N PRO A 305 -22.82 2.26 -0.49
CA PRO A 305 -23.02 1.49 -1.71
C PRO A 305 -24.23 0.55 -1.69
N THR A 306 -24.66 0.08 -0.51
CA THR A 306 -25.84 -0.78 -0.39
C THR A 306 -27.15 -0.03 -0.67
N LEU A 307 -27.12 1.31 -0.57
CA LEU A 307 -28.27 2.17 -0.87
C LEU A 307 -28.44 2.43 -2.37
N ALA A 308 -27.51 2.04 -3.21
CA ALA A 308 -27.54 2.31 -4.66
C ALA A 308 -28.79 1.77 -5.35
N GLY A 309 -29.34 0.65 -4.86
CA GLY A 309 -30.60 0.09 -5.35
C GLY A 309 -31.85 0.99 -5.10
N ILE A 310 -31.77 1.90 -4.12
CA ILE A 310 -32.83 2.80 -3.73
C ILE A 310 -32.64 4.20 -4.33
N THR A 311 -31.36 4.68 -4.28
CA THR A 311 -31.03 6.08 -4.62
C THR A 311 -30.47 6.24 -6.03
N GLY A 312 -30.17 5.13 -6.72
CA GLY A 312 -29.48 5.14 -8.02
C GLY A 312 -27.96 5.11 -7.91
N THR A 313 -27.31 4.89 -9.04
CA THR A 313 -25.86 4.68 -9.11
C THR A 313 -25.02 5.93 -8.89
N TRP A 314 -25.61 7.13 -8.90
CA TRP A 314 -24.91 8.40 -8.71
C TRP A 314 -24.21 8.52 -7.35
N ILE A 315 -24.70 7.83 -6.32
CA ILE A 315 -24.10 7.81 -4.97
C ILE A 315 -22.80 7.02 -4.92
N ILE A 316 -22.55 6.13 -5.88
CA ILE A 316 -21.45 5.16 -5.82
C ILE A 316 -20.08 5.84 -5.87
N VAL A 317 -19.87 6.75 -6.82
CA VAL A 317 -18.57 7.40 -7.00
C VAL A 317 -18.17 8.26 -5.79
N PRO A 318 -19.06 9.11 -5.23
CA PRO A 318 -18.80 9.80 -3.97
C PRO A 318 -18.55 8.86 -2.79
N SER A 319 -19.28 7.74 -2.71
CA SER A 319 -19.07 6.73 -1.65
C SER A 319 -17.68 6.10 -1.76
N ILE A 320 -17.24 5.75 -2.97
CA ILE A 320 -15.89 5.20 -3.21
C ILE A 320 -14.81 6.21 -2.81
N ALA A 321 -14.97 7.49 -3.16
CA ALA A 321 -14.05 8.54 -2.74
C ALA A 321 -13.99 8.67 -1.22
N LEU A 322 -15.13 8.66 -0.55
CA LEU A 322 -15.23 8.75 0.91
C LEU A 322 -14.62 7.52 1.60
N ILE A 323 -14.90 6.31 1.09
CA ILE A 323 -14.29 5.07 1.58
C ILE A 323 -12.77 5.13 1.43
N GLY A 324 -12.27 5.60 0.29
CA GLY A 324 -10.83 5.80 0.07
C GLY A 324 -10.20 6.77 1.07
N LEU A 325 -10.84 7.92 1.29
CA LEU A 325 -10.42 8.95 2.25
C LEU A 325 -10.33 8.37 3.67
N LEU A 326 -11.39 7.70 4.10
CA LEU A 326 -11.51 7.15 5.45
C LEU A 326 -10.67 5.86 5.66
N ASN A 327 -10.18 5.24 4.60
CA ASN A 327 -9.33 4.06 4.66
C ASN A 327 -7.84 4.42 4.68
N LEU A 328 -7.35 5.25 3.73
CA LEU A 328 -5.93 5.55 3.60
C LEU A 328 -5.43 6.52 4.69
N GLY A 329 -6.28 7.36 5.25
CA GLY A 329 -5.94 8.22 6.38
C GLY A 329 -5.45 7.42 7.60
N PRO A 330 -6.27 6.54 8.18
CA PRO A 330 -5.84 5.66 9.27
C PRO A 330 -4.68 4.75 8.89
N ASP A 331 -4.58 4.29 7.65
CA ASP A 331 -3.46 3.45 7.19
C ASP A 331 -2.11 4.14 7.42
N THR A 332 -2.02 5.41 7.08
CA THR A 332 -0.81 6.21 7.28
C THR A 332 -0.54 6.49 8.76
N LEU A 333 -1.59 6.81 9.53
CA LEU A 333 -1.45 7.08 10.95
C LEU A 333 -1.02 5.82 11.72
N LEU A 334 -1.73 4.71 11.53
CA LEU A 334 -1.51 3.47 12.30
C LEU A 334 -0.25 2.74 11.85
N GLY A 335 0.05 2.72 10.54
CA GLY A 335 1.26 2.09 10.01
C GLY A 335 2.54 2.90 10.22
N GLY A 336 2.42 4.20 10.55
CA GLY A 336 3.52 5.13 10.69
C GLY A 336 3.56 5.82 12.05
N ALA A 337 2.90 6.99 12.16
CA ALA A 337 3.03 7.89 13.31
C ALA A 337 2.63 7.24 14.64
N ALA A 338 1.51 6.52 14.72
CA ALA A 338 1.04 5.91 15.97
C ALA A 338 2.00 4.84 16.49
N VAL A 339 2.65 4.09 15.59
CA VAL A 339 3.67 3.11 15.98
C VAL A 339 4.91 3.81 16.52
N GLN A 340 5.36 4.89 15.85
CA GLN A 340 6.51 5.69 16.30
C GLN A 340 6.25 6.29 17.67
N ASP A 341 5.08 6.89 17.86
CA ASP A 341 4.66 7.53 19.11
C ASP A 341 4.48 6.52 20.28
N SER A 342 4.28 5.23 19.95
CA SER A 342 4.07 4.15 20.93
C SER A 342 5.30 3.29 21.17
N SER A 343 6.45 3.66 20.63
CA SER A 343 7.70 2.88 20.64
C SER A 343 8.90 3.75 21.00
N THR A 344 9.95 3.13 21.54
CA THR A 344 11.25 3.80 21.73
C THR A 344 12.06 3.77 20.44
N ARG A 345 13.09 4.62 20.33
CA ARG A 345 14.04 4.64 19.19
C ARG A 345 14.64 3.25 18.89
N GLU A 346 14.84 2.44 19.94
CA GLU A 346 15.41 1.09 19.79
C GLU A 346 14.40 0.03 19.36
N THR A 347 13.10 0.24 19.57
CA THR A 347 12.05 -0.75 19.35
C THR A 347 11.12 -0.40 18.20
N VAL A 348 11.19 0.82 17.66
CA VAL A 348 10.29 1.31 16.60
C VAL A 348 10.32 0.42 15.34
N ALA A 349 11.48 -0.07 14.94
CA ALA A 349 11.58 -0.96 13.78
C ALA A 349 10.88 -2.30 14.04
N THR A 350 11.06 -2.88 15.23
CA THR A 350 10.40 -4.13 15.65
C THR A 350 8.89 -3.94 15.77
N ALA A 351 8.44 -2.81 16.33
CA ALA A 351 7.03 -2.47 16.48
C ALA A 351 6.35 -2.26 15.12
N SER A 352 7.00 -1.54 14.21
CA SER A 352 6.53 -1.37 12.84
C SER A 352 6.43 -2.70 12.11
N GLY A 353 7.43 -3.57 12.25
CA GLY A 353 7.42 -4.92 11.71
C GLY A 353 6.27 -5.77 12.25
N PHE A 354 6.01 -5.72 13.58
CA PHE A 354 4.90 -6.45 14.20
C PHE A 354 3.53 -5.96 13.70
N VAL A 355 3.31 -4.64 13.66
CA VAL A 355 2.06 -4.05 13.18
C VAL A 355 1.84 -4.35 11.70
N ASN A 356 2.86 -4.15 10.86
CA ASN A 356 2.77 -4.46 9.43
C ASN A 356 2.58 -5.96 9.17
N GLY A 357 3.26 -6.84 9.90
CA GLY A 357 3.08 -8.29 9.81
C GLY A 357 1.65 -8.71 10.14
N THR A 358 1.10 -8.20 11.25
CA THR A 358 -0.32 -8.44 11.61
C THR A 358 -1.27 -7.90 10.55
N GLY A 359 -1.03 -6.69 10.03
CA GLY A 359 -1.81 -6.13 8.93
C GLY A 359 -1.72 -6.96 7.64
N SER A 360 -0.54 -7.49 7.31
CA SER A 360 -0.35 -8.37 6.15
C SER A 360 -1.16 -9.67 6.25
N THR A 361 -1.43 -10.17 7.47
CA THR A 361 -2.35 -11.30 7.65
C THR A 361 -3.76 -10.94 7.17
N GLY A 362 -4.26 -9.73 7.48
CA GLY A 362 -5.53 -9.25 6.92
C GLY A 362 -5.49 -9.10 5.40
N GLN A 363 -4.37 -8.64 4.85
CA GLN A 363 -4.18 -8.48 3.41
C GLN A 363 -4.33 -9.80 2.64
N PHE A 364 -3.63 -10.86 3.04
CA PHE A 364 -3.68 -12.12 2.27
C PHE A 364 -4.91 -12.99 2.61
N LEU A 365 -5.60 -12.76 3.72
CA LEU A 365 -6.89 -13.39 4.00
C LEU A 365 -8.04 -12.71 3.23
N SER A 366 -7.91 -11.42 2.92
CA SER A 366 -8.96 -10.61 2.27
C SER A 366 -9.55 -11.25 1.01
N PRO A 367 -8.77 -11.80 0.04
CA PRO A 367 -9.34 -12.36 -1.19
C PRO A 367 -10.31 -13.52 -0.94
N PHE A 368 -9.97 -14.43 -0.03
CA PHE A 368 -10.81 -15.57 0.30
C PHE A 368 -12.06 -15.17 1.07
N ILE A 369 -11.94 -14.19 1.98
CA ILE A 369 -13.10 -13.64 2.70
C ILE A 369 -14.05 -12.98 1.72
N VAL A 370 -13.54 -12.18 0.78
CA VAL A 370 -14.38 -11.54 -0.25
C VAL A 370 -15.07 -12.58 -1.12
N ALA A 371 -14.31 -13.51 -1.70
CA ALA A 371 -14.88 -14.57 -2.56
C ALA A 371 -15.94 -15.40 -1.81
N GLY A 372 -15.61 -15.89 -0.60
CA GLY A 372 -16.51 -16.71 0.18
C GLY A 372 -17.78 -16.00 0.66
N VAL A 373 -17.68 -14.73 1.07
CA VAL A 373 -18.85 -13.93 1.50
C VAL A 373 -19.72 -13.61 0.29
N VAL A 374 -19.12 -13.13 -0.82
CA VAL A 374 -19.88 -12.75 -2.01
C VAL A 374 -20.60 -13.93 -2.64
N GLN A 375 -19.97 -15.11 -2.72
CA GLN A 375 -20.59 -16.30 -3.29
C GLN A 375 -21.78 -16.80 -2.47
N ARG A 376 -21.71 -16.70 -1.12
CA ARG A 376 -22.77 -17.23 -0.24
C ARG A 376 -23.85 -16.24 0.09
N PHE A 377 -23.50 -14.97 0.26
CA PHE A 377 -24.39 -13.94 0.82
C PHE A 377 -24.51 -12.68 -0.06
N GLY A 378 -23.75 -12.60 -1.14
CA GLY A 378 -23.77 -11.46 -2.07
C GLY A 378 -22.92 -10.26 -1.61
N TRP A 379 -22.86 -9.24 -2.49
CA TRP A 379 -22.04 -8.04 -2.30
C TRP A 379 -22.52 -7.18 -1.11
N ASP A 380 -23.83 -7.07 -0.88
CA ASP A 380 -24.38 -6.24 0.20
C ASP A 380 -23.96 -6.76 1.57
N ALA A 381 -23.93 -8.09 1.74
CA ALA A 381 -23.40 -8.73 2.96
C ALA A 381 -21.90 -8.46 3.18
N LEU A 382 -21.13 -8.34 2.12
CA LEU A 382 -19.72 -7.98 2.21
C LEU A 382 -19.54 -6.55 2.75
N PHE A 383 -20.32 -5.60 2.29
CA PHE A 383 -20.28 -4.23 2.80
C PHE A 383 -20.71 -4.15 4.27
N LEU A 384 -21.72 -4.93 4.67
CA LEU A 384 -22.14 -5.04 6.07
C LEU A 384 -21.02 -5.67 6.93
N PHE A 385 -20.31 -6.67 6.41
CA PHE A 385 -19.14 -7.24 7.07
C PHE A 385 -18.04 -6.17 7.25
N PHE A 386 -17.76 -5.36 6.24
CA PHE A 386 -16.77 -4.27 6.35
C PHE A 386 -17.20 -3.17 7.30
N PHE A 387 -18.51 -2.87 7.37
CA PHE A 387 -19.07 -2.00 8.41
C PHE A 387 -18.70 -2.52 9.80
N GLY A 388 -19.06 -3.76 10.13
CA GLY A 388 -18.77 -4.36 11.44
C GLY A 388 -17.28 -4.41 11.75
N LEU A 389 -16.46 -4.82 10.78
CA LEU A 389 -15.02 -4.95 10.92
C LEU A 389 -14.34 -3.59 11.17
N SER A 390 -14.72 -2.57 10.41
CA SER A 390 -14.13 -1.22 10.53
C SER A 390 -14.56 -0.54 11.83
N VAL A 391 -15.81 -0.70 12.23
CA VAL A 391 -16.33 -0.21 13.53
C VAL A 391 -15.60 -0.92 14.69
N ALA A 392 -15.45 -2.25 14.62
CA ALA A 392 -14.71 -3.00 15.63
C ALA A 392 -13.26 -2.51 15.78
N GLY A 393 -12.55 -2.32 14.65
CA GLY A 393 -11.21 -1.75 14.65
C GLY A 393 -11.16 -0.32 15.20
N GLY A 394 -12.14 0.50 14.88
CA GLY A 394 -12.28 1.86 15.41
C GLY A 394 -12.53 1.87 16.93
N LEU A 395 -13.46 1.03 17.41
CA LEU A 395 -13.73 0.86 18.84
C LEU A 395 -12.51 0.34 19.60
N LEU A 396 -11.72 -0.55 19.02
CA LEU A 396 -10.48 -1.01 19.61
C LEU A 396 -9.52 0.15 19.87
N LEU A 397 -9.42 1.11 18.96
CA LEU A 397 -8.57 2.31 19.12
C LEU A 397 -9.08 3.24 20.23
N THR A 398 -10.39 3.27 20.52
CA THR A 398 -10.94 4.12 21.60
C THR A 398 -10.41 3.74 22.97
N VAL A 399 -9.97 2.50 23.18
CA VAL A 399 -9.33 2.04 24.43
C VAL A 399 -8.12 2.92 24.79
N LYS A 400 -7.49 3.54 23.78
CA LYS A 400 -6.32 4.42 23.96
C LYS A 400 -6.62 5.88 23.58
N TRP A 401 -7.88 6.30 23.69
CA TRP A 401 -8.35 7.65 23.31
C TRP A 401 -7.52 8.79 23.92
N SER A 402 -7.20 8.66 25.21
CA SER A 402 -6.48 9.68 25.98
C SER A 402 -4.96 9.54 25.93
N TYR A 403 -4.43 8.58 25.16
CA TYR A 403 -2.98 8.40 25.05
C TYR A 403 -2.33 9.62 24.44
N ARG A 404 -1.29 10.13 25.14
CA ARG A 404 -0.39 11.19 24.66
C ARG A 404 1.02 10.64 24.62
N VAL A 405 1.79 11.09 23.67
CA VAL A 405 3.24 10.82 23.64
C VAL A 405 3.84 11.46 24.90
N PRO A 406 4.60 10.72 25.73
CA PRO A 406 5.34 11.34 26.81
C PRO A 406 6.25 12.44 26.25
N GLU A 407 6.19 13.65 26.83
CA GLU A 407 7.14 14.70 26.48
C GLU A 407 8.54 14.18 26.80
N GLU A 408 9.44 14.18 25.79
CA GLU A 408 10.87 13.92 26.06
C GLU A 408 11.34 15.03 27.01
N ASP A 409 11.82 14.63 28.17
CA ASP A 409 12.38 15.55 29.18
C ASP A 409 13.51 16.34 28.50
N PRO A 410 13.37 17.69 28.35
CA PRO A 410 14.38 18.49 27.68
C PRO A 410 15.77 18.38 28.31
N ASP A 411 15.85 18.03 29.60
CA ASP A 411 17.09 17.88 30.35
C ASP A 411 17.87 16.58 30.01
N LEU A 412 17.24 15.60 29.40
CA LEU A 412 17.92 14.38 28.92
C LEU A 412 18.72 14.60 27.64
N CYS A 413 18.37 15.60 26.85
CA CYS A 413 19.10 15.96 25.62
C CYS A 413 20.41 16.74 25.90
N LEU A 414 20.63 17.24 27.12
CA LEU A 414 21.76 18.08 27.48
C LEU A 414 22.87 17.38 28.28
N LYS A 415 22.69 16.08 28.63
CA LYS A 415 23.77 15.33 29.26
C LYS A 415 24.72 14.79 28.21
N PRO A 416 25.96 15.35 28.08
CA PRO A 416 26.99 14.71 27.27
C PRO A 416 27.26 13.33 27.83
N ALA A 417 27.50 12.35 26.93
CA ALA A 417 27.87 11.00 27.31
C ALA A 417 28.98 11.05 28.36
N GLN A 418 28.65 10.74 29.62
CA GLN A 418 29.66 10.54 30.64
C GLN A 418 30.48 9.32 30.22
N THR A 419 31.72 9.57 29.83
CA THR A 419 32.75 8.55 29.74
C THR A 419 32.81 7.81 31.06
N LEU A 420 32.36 6.57 31.04
CA LEU A 420 32.60 5.63 32.14
C LEU A 420 34.10 5.31 32.21
N PRO A 421 34.67 5.24 33.42
CA PRO A 421 36.10 4.97 33.63
C PRO A 421 36.54 3.59 33.22
#